data_0c2a2e8c6be9e39df34d765b07933abc
#
_entry.id   0c2a2e8c6be9e39df34d765b07933abc
#
_cell.length_a   1.000
_cell.length_b   1.000
_cell.length_c   1.000
_cell.angle_alpha   90.00
_cell.angle_beta   90.00
_cell.angle_gamma   90.00
#
_symmetry.space_group_name_H-M   'P 1'
#
loop_
_entity.id
_entity.type
_entity.pdbx_description
1 polymer ?
#
loop_
_entity_poly.entity_id
_entity_poly.type
_entity_poly.pdbx_seq_one_letter_code
_entity_poly.pdbx_strand_id
1 'polypeptide(L)'
;YSLDGKHSYRPFTAEDNEDHGQLWTPPVFGPETVLEVTIPEAERGALTLHLALVNHDYRGFGQPGMEKSGACNIDIVCPISDPFNDQERANGVISTGGATFCSGSLLNNTANDARPFFMTADHCIDPPEAPSLVVFWNYYNSTCRPQGGGNSPPGDGSLSQFNTGSIFRAESTPSDFHLVELDDPLLPAFNLYLGGWD
;
A
#
# COMPACT_ATOMS: atom_id res chain seq x y z
N TYR A 1 5.53 -9.76 12.66
CA TYR A 1 6.62 -8.86 13.08
C TYR A 1 7.98 -9.50 12.79
N SER A 2 9.01 -8.66 12.70
CA SER A 2 10.39 -9.14 12.59
C SER A 2 10.89 -9.69 13.93
N LEU A 3 11.80 -10.67 13.90
CA LEU A 3 12.33 -11.28 15.11
C LEU A 3 13.11 -10.29 16.00
N ASP A 4 13.71 -9.27 15.39
CA ASP A 4 14.42 -8.20 16.10
C ASP A 4 13.48 -7.13 16.71
N GLY A 5 12.17 -7.26 16.50
CA GLY A 5 11.14 -6.37 17.04
C GLY A 5 11.10 -4.96 16.45
N LYS A 6 11.90 -4.68 15.41
CA LYS A 6 11.94 -3.34 14.80
C LYS A 6 10.79 -3.07 13.83
N HIS A 7 10.22 -4.14 13.29
CA HIS A 7 9.10 -4.06 12.36
C HIS A 7 7.94 -4.88 12.89
N SER A 8 6.85 -4.20 13.22
CA SER A 8 5.61 -4.82 13.63
C SER A 8 4.44 -4.06 13.02
N TYR A 9 3.39 -4.78 12.69
CA TYR A 9 2.16 -4.20 12.18
C TYR A 9 1.03 -4.40 13.20
N ARG A 10 -0.08 -3.67 12.98
CA ARG A 10 -1.28 -3.88 13.76
C ARG A 10 -1.70 -5.37 13.72
N PRO A 11 -2.38 -5.86 14.73
CA PRO A 11 -3.01 -7.17 14.64
C PRO A 11 -4.02 -7.19 13.49
N PHE A 12 -4.05 -8.29 12.75
CA PHE A 12 -5.14 -8.62 11.85
C PHE A 12 -6.21 -9.36 12.66
N THR A 13 -7.47 -9.07 12.39
CA THR A 13 -8.61 -9.60 13.13
C THR A 13 -9.64 -10.22 12.18
N ALA A 14 -10.77 -10.65 12.70
CA ALA A 14 -11.87 -11.12 11.86
C ALA A 14 -12.46 -10.03 10.93
N GLU A 15 -12.18 -8.76 11.23
CA GLU A 15 -12.58 -7.62 10.38
C GLU A 15 -11.76 -7.52 9.09
N ASP A 16 -10.57 -8.16 9.08
CA ASP A 16 -9.70 -8.23 7.90
C ASP A 16 -10.02 -9.49 7.04
N ASN A 17 -11.05 -10.26 7.37
CA ASN A 17 -11.48 -11.41 6.57
C ASN A 17 -12.45 -10.95 5.49
N GLU A 18 -12.08 -11.20 4.25
CA GLU A 18 -12.87 -10.86 3.08
C GLU A 18 -13.40 -12.10 2.35
N ASP A 19 -14.44 -11.92 1.53
CA ASP A 19 -15.10 -13.00 0.79
C ASP A 19 -14.14 -13.76 -0.14
N HIS A 20 -13.08 -13.12 -0.63
CA HIS A 20 -12.06 -13.77 -1.46
C HIS A 20 -11.12 -14.69 -0.66
N GLY A 21 -11.16 -14.66 0.68
CA GLY A 21 -10.44 -15.58 1.56
C GLY A 21 -8.91 -15.44 1.56
N GLN A 22 -8.38 -14.29 1.16
CA GLN A 22 -6.95 -13.98 1.16
C GLN A 22 -6.66 -12.83 2.12
N LEU A 23 -5.54 -12.93 2.84
CA LEU A 23 -4.98 -11.85 3.62
C LEU A 23 -3.54 -11.64 3.18
N TRP A 24 -3.23 -10.45 2.71
CA TRP A 24 -1.87 -10.04 2.35
C TRP A 24 -1.34 -9.06 3.39
N THR A 25 -0.08 -9.22 3.73
CA THR A 25 0.55 -8.37 4.75
C THR A 25 1.56 -7.43 4.10
N PRO A 26 1.80 -6.26 4.69
CA PRO A 26 2.96 -5.44 4.34
C PRO A 26 4.27 -6.22 4.50
N PRO A 27 5.36 -5.79 3.82
CA PRO A 27 6.66 -6.43 3.94
C PRO A 27 7.21 -6.32 5.36
N VAL A 28 7.65 -7.42 5.92
CA VAL A 28 8.36 -7.45 7.21
C VAL A 28 9.86 -7.54 6.92
N PHE A 29 10.61 -6.49 7.26
CA PHE A 29 12.03 -6.45 7.00
C PHE A 29 12.82 -7.27 8.01
N GLY A 30 13.72 -8.09 7.51
CA GLY A 30 14.60 -8.93 8.32
C GLY A 30 14.71 -10.34 7.75
N PRO A 31 15.67 -11.14 8.25
CA PRO A 31 15.88 -12.51 7.78
C PRO A 31 14.82 -13.49 8.29
N GLU A 32 14.07 -13.08 9.31
CA GLU A 32 13.07 -13.94 9.96
C GLU A 32 11.81 -13.14 10.27
N THR A 33 10.66 -13.71 9.97
CA THR A 33 9.32 -13.15 10.24
C THR A 33 8.58 -14.05 11.21
N VAL A 34 7.96 -13.47 12.22
CA VAL A 34 7.14 -14.19 13.21
C VAL A 34 5.67 -13.91 12.96
N LEU A 35 4.90 -14.99 12.77
CA LEU A 35 3.45 -14.98 12.80
C LEU A 35 2.99 -15.42 14.18
N GLU A 36 2.37 -14.52 14.92
CA GLU A 36 1.79 -14.81 16.23
C GLU A 36 0.27 -14.86 16.11
N VAL A 37 -0.33 -15.91 16.63
CA VAL A 37 -1.77 -16.10 16.60
C VAL A 37 -2.29 -16.17 18.03
N THR A 38 -3.25 -15.31 18.34
CA THR A 38 -3.94 -15.30 19.64
C THR A 38 -5.39 -15.71 19.44
N ILE A 39 -5.79 -16.82 20.05
CA ILE A 39 -7.17 -17.34 19.96
C ILE A 39 -7.63 -17.83 21.33
N PRO A 40 -8.96 -17.89 21.60
CA PRO A 40 -9.50 -18.56 22.77
C PRO A 40 -9.10 -20.04 22.81
N GLU A 41 -8.77 -20.55 23.99
CA GLU A 41 -8.37 -21.96 24.17
C GLU A 41 -9.40 -22.94 23.60
N ALA A 42 -10.70 -22.60 23.75
CA ALA A 42 -11.79 -23.43 23.25
C ALA A 42 -11.81 -23.57 21.70
N GLU A 43 -11.20 -22.60 20.98
CA GLU A 43 -11.18 -22.57 19.52
C GLU A 43 -9.88 -23.12 18.92
N ARG A 44 -8.92 -23.46 19.77
CA ARG A 44 -7.59 -23.93 19.34
C ARG A 44 -7.65 -25.12 18.36
N GLY A 45 -8.59 -26.04 18.58
CA GLY A 45 -8.77 -27.20 17.72
C GLY A 45 -9.41 -26.92 16.36
N ALA A 46 -10.03 -25.75 16.19
CA ALA A 46 -10.68 -25.32 14.96
C ALA A 46 -9.77 -24.39 14.11
N LEU A 47 -8.66 -23.93 14.67
CA LEU A 47 -7.73 -23.06 13.95
C LEU A 47 -7.12 -23.79 12.75
N THR A 48 -7.27 -23.19 11.58
CA THR A 48 -6.56 -23.60 10.37
C THR A 48 -5.85 -22.38 9.79
N LEU A 49 -4.54 -22.47 9.64
CA LEU A 49 -3.73 -21.46 8.96
C LEU A 49 -3.14 -22.06 7.69
N HIS A 50 -3.33 -21.38 6.58
CA HIS A 50 -2.75 -21.76 5.31
C HIS A 50 -1.84 -20.62 4.80
N LEU A 51 -0.53 -20.81 4.92
CA LEU A 51 0.45 -19.92 4.33
C LEU A 51 0.62 -20.31 2.86
N ALA A 52 -0.08 -19.60 1.98
CA ALA A 52 -0.14 -19.94 0.56
C ALA A 52 1.10 -19.47 -0.21
N LEU A 53 1.66 -18.31 0.16
CA LEU A 53 2.76 -17.69 -0.55
C LEU A 53 3.63 -16.87 0.39
N VAL A 54 4.94 -16.92 0.18
CA VAL A 54 5.92 -16.02 0.81
C VAL A 54 6.74 -15.38 -0.31
N ASN A 55 6.64 -14.07 -0.43
CA ASN A 55 7.44 -13.30 -1.38
C ASN A 55 8.68 -12.76 -0.68
N HIS A 56 9.84 -13.03 -1.27
CA HIS A 56 11.10 -12.46 -0.84
C HIS A 56 11.39 -11.21 -1.66
N ASP A 57 11.22 -10.05 -1.03
CA ASP A 57 11.55 -8.79 -1.65
C ASP A 57 13.07 -8.56 -1.62
N TYR A 58 13.70 -8.64 -2.79
CA TYR A 58 15.12 -8.32 -2.98
C TYR A 58 15.34 -6.97 -3.65
N ARG A 59 14.24 -6.28 -4.01
CA ARG A 59 14.25 -4.99 -4.72
C ARG A 59 13.39 -3.91 -4.07
N GLY A 60 12.99 -4.11 -2.83
CA GLY A 60 11.91 -3.41 -2.20
C GLY A 60 12.17 -2.01 -1.71
N PHE A 61 11.23 -1.55 -0.92
CA PHE A 61 11.22 -0.23 -0.32
C PHE A 61 12.53 0.09 0.42
N GLY A 62 13.11 1.27 0.12
CA GLY A 62 14.28 1.77 0.83
C GLY A 62 15.62 1.10 0.52
N GLN A 63 15.69 0.23 -0.50
CA GLN A 63 16.97 -0.36 -0.92
C GLN A 63 17.77 0.62 -1.80
N PRO A 64 19.04 0.88 -1.48
CA PRO A 64 19.89 1.74 -2.30
C PRO A 64 20.01 1.25 -3.74
N GLY A 65 19.81 2.16 -4.70
CA GLY A 65 19.96 1.85 -6.14
C GLY A 65 18.70 1.31 -6.83
N MET A 66 17.58 1.25 -6.12
CA MET A 66 16.29 0.81 -6.64
C MET A 66 15.28 1.94 -6.84
N GLU A 67 15.72 3.17 -6.71
CA GLU A 67 14.88 4.34 -6.90
C GLU A 67 14.42 4.44 -8.35
N LYS A 68 13.11 4.33 -8.58
CA LYS A 68 12.48 4.52 -9.90
C LYS A 68 12.38 6.00 -10.28
N SER A 69 12.62 6.91 -9.33
CA SER A 69 12.59 8.35 -9.57
C SER A 69 13.98 8.88 -9.93
N GLY A 70 14.07 9.69 -11.01
CA GLY A 70 15.33 10.35 -11.36
C GLY A 70 15.67 11.49 -10.40
N ALA A 71 16.96 11.87 -10.35
CA ALA A 71 17.44 12.96 -9.49
C ALA A 71 16.80 14.34 -9.79
N CYS A 72 16.06 14.47 -10.91
CA CYS A 72 15.32 15.66 -11.28
C CYS A 72 13.92 15.74 -10.64
N ASN A 73 13.43 14.65 -10.04
CA ASN A 73 12.11 14.63 -9.41
C ASN A 73 12.16 15.42 -8.08
N ILE A 74 11.04 16.07 -7.78
CA ILE A 74 10.85 16.85 -6.56
C ILE A 74 10.09 15.99 -5.57
N ASP A 75 10.60 15.89 -4.34
CA ASP A 75 9.86 15.22 -3.27
C ASP A 75 8.59 16.01 -2.93
N ILE A 76 7.52 15.28 -2.66
CA ILE A 76 6.21 15.85 -2.33
C ILE A 76 6.24 16.73 -1.07
N VAL A 77 7.19 16.51 -0.16
CA VAL A 77 7.39 17.33 1.04
C VAL A 77 8.15 18.64 0.79
N CYS A 78 8.51 18.93 -0.48
CA CYS A 78 9.17 20.18 -0.80
C CYS A 78 8.13 21.31 -0.86
N PRO A 79 8.49 22.55 -0.44
CA PRO A 79 7.53 23.68 -0.36
C PRO A 79 6.81 24.01 -1.67
N ILE A 80 7.33 23.59 -2.82
CA ILE A 80 6.67 23.79 -4.12
C ILE A 80 5.37 22.99 -4.24
N SER A 81 5.20 21.93 -3.47
CA SER A 81 3.98 21.09 -3.45
C SER A 81 2.94 21.57 -2.45
N ASP A 82 3.25 22.53 -1.55
CA ASP A 82 2.32 23.02 -0.53
C ASP A 82 0.91 23.38 -1.05
N PRO A 83 0.72 23.93 -2.29
CA PRO A 83 -0.60 24.20 -2.83
C PRO A 83 -1.45 22.92 -3.10
N PHE A 84 -0.84 21.72 -3.07
CA PHE A 84 -1.45 20.44 -3.42
C PHE A 84 -1.55 19.48 -2.23
N ASN A 85 -1.49 19.99 -1.01
CA ASN A 85 -1.52 19.18 0.22
C ASN A 85 -2.73 18.22 0.34
N ASP A 86 -3.89 18.59 -0.22
CA ASP A 86 -5.05 17.70 -0.25
C ASP A 86 -4.83 16.55 -1.24
N GLN A 87 -4.34 16.84 -2.44
CA GLN A 87 -4.09 15.85 -3.48
C GLN A 87 -2.96 14.88 -3.09
N GLU A 88 -1.98 15.34 -2.32
CA GLU A 88 -0.92 14.46 -1.77
C GLU A 88 -1.51 13.31 -0.98
N ARG A 89 -2.50 13.61 -0.12
CA ARG A 89 -3.14 12.65 0.77
C ARG A 89 -4.11 11.69 0.05
N ALA A 90 -4.36 11.91 -1.23
CA ALA A 90 -5.10 10.96 -2.06
C ALA A 90 -4.20 9.84 -2.61
N ASN A 91 -2.88 10.05 -2.66
CA ASN A 91 -1.97 9.15 -3.33
C ASN A 91 -1.41 8.08 -2.38
N GLY A 92 -1.27 6.87 -2.92
CA GLY A 92 -0.64 5.74 -2.24
C GLY A 92 0.37 5.04 -3.12
N VAL A 93 1.41 4.52 -2.50
CA VAL A 93 2.30 3.53 -3.14
C VAL A 93 1.65 2.16 -2.96
N ILE A 94 1.68 1.34 -3.99
CA ILE A 94 1.05 0.03 -3.96
C ILE A 94 2.04 -1.10 -4.19
N SER A 95 1.72 -2.26 -3.64
CA SER A 95 2.29 -3.54 -4.07
C SER A 95 1.18 -4.52 -4.43
N THR A 96 1.40 -5.31 -5.48
CA THR A 96 0.50 -6.37 -5.93
C THR A 96 1.26 -7.67 -6.10
N GLY A 97 0.63 -8.79 -5.75
CA GLY A 97 1.27 -10.10 -5.77
C GLY A 97 2.55 -10.18 -4.93
N GLY A 98 2.80 -9.18 -4.06
CA GLY A 98 4.01 -9.03 -3.27
C GLY A 98 5.29 -8.73 -4.06
N ALA A 99 5.19 -8.41 -5.35
CA ALA A 99 6.36 -8.23 -6.22
C ALA A 99 6.31 -6.99 -7.12
N THR A 100 5.12 -6.51 -7.48
CA THR A 100 4.94 -5.32 -8.33
C THR A 100 4.75 -4.10 -7.45
N PHE A 101 5.48 -3.03 -7.75
CA PHE A 101 5.38 -1.75 -7.04
C PHE A 101 4.98 -0.65 -8.02
N CYS A 102 3.90 0.03 -7.68
CA CYS A 102 3.32 1.12 -8.45
C CYS A 102 2.80 2.22 -7.50
N SER A 103 1.99 3.10 -8.03
CA SER A 103 1.26 4.11 -7.27
C SER A 103 -0.15 4.28 -7.84
N GLY A 104 -1.01 4.90 -7.07
CA GLY A 104 -2.35 5.21 -7.48
C GLY A 104 -2.98 6.26 -6.57
N SER A 105 -4.25 6.53 -6.79
CA SER A 105 -4.96 7.60 -6.07
C SER A 105 -6.36 7.16 -5.66
N LEU A 106 -6.76 7.56 -4.47
CA LEU A 106 -8.16 7.51 -4.01
C LEU A 106 -9.02 8.46 -4.84
N LEU A 107 -10.20 7.99 -5.22
CA LEU A 107 -11.19 8.77 -5.95
C LEU A 107 -12.49 8.87 -5.15
N ASN A 108 -13.08 10.06 -5.17
CA ASN A 108 -14.46 10.24 -4.78
C ASN A 108 -15.40 9.68 -5.87
N ASN A 109 -16.67 9.53 -5.57
CA ASN A 109 -17.70 9.16 -6.52
C ASN A 109 -18.86 10.14 -6.52
N THR A 110 -19.78 10.01 -7.48
CA THR A 110 -20.94 10.91 -7.62
C THR A 110 -21.93 10.82 -6.47
N ALA A 111 -21.94 9.70 -5.71
CA ALA A 111 -22.78 9.53 -4.53
C ALA A 111 -22.19 10.25 -3.30
N ASN A 112 -20.90 10.58 -3.34
CA ASN A 112 -20.15 11.20 -2.24
C ASN A 112 -20.33 10.44 -0.92
N ASP A 113 -20.29 9.12 -0.99
CA ASP A 113 -20.53 8.19 0.12
C ASP A 113 -19.23 7.66 0.76
N ALA A 114 -18.09 8.23 0.36
CA ALA A 114 -16.76 7.89 0.83
C ALA A 114 -16.33 6.42 0.58
N ARG A 115 -16.93 5.74 -0.40
CA ARG A 115 -16.43 4.44 -0.84
C ARG A 115 -14.99 4.56 -1.32
N PRO A 116 -14.09 3.66 -0.89
CA PRO A 116 -12.67 3.79 -1.11
C PRO A 116 -12.25 3.31 -2.51
N PHE A 117 -12.73 3.97 -3.55
CA PHE A 117 -12.26 3.70 -4.91
C PHE A 117 -10.82 4.13 -5.07
N PHE A 118 -10.01 3.25 -5.64
CA PHE A 118 -8.59 3.49 -5.88
C PHE A 118 -8.27 3.21 -7.34
N MET A 119 -7.65 4.18 -7.99
CA MET A 119 -7.27 4.11 -9.39
C MET A 119 -5.77 3.95 -9.53
N THR A 120 -5.35 3.04 -10.40
CA THR A 120 -3.95 2.84 -10.80
C THR A 120 -3.86 2.54 -12.29
N ALA A 121 -2.68 2.25 -12.79
CA ALA A 121 -2.46 1.83 -14.17
C ALA A 121 -2.79 0.33 -14.34
N ASP A 122 -3.28 -0.03 -15.53
CA ASP A 122 -3.64 -1.40 -15.88
C ASP A 122 -2.42 -2.35 -15.82
N HIS A 123 -1.27 -1.87 -16.25
CA HIS A 123 -0.03 -2.67 -16.18
C HIS A 123 0.51 -2.91 -14.75
N CYS A 124 -0.11 -2.32 -13.72
CA CYS A 124 0.31 -2.47 -12.33
C CYS A 124 -0.38 -3.64 -11.60
N ILE A 125 -1.52 -4.08 -12.11
CA ILE A 125 -2.34 -5.07 -11.43
C ILE A 125 -3.27 -5.78 -12.44
N ASP A 126 -3.25 -7.10 -12.44
CA ASP A 126 -4.24 -7.88 -13.18
C ASP A 126 -5.49 -8.11 -12.32
N PRO A 127 -6.71 -8.21 -12.91
CA PRO A 127 -7.94 -8.39 -12.15
C PRO A 127 -7.93 -9.53 -11.11
N PRO A 128 -7.33 -10.70 -11.37
CA PRO A 128 -7.23 -11.76 -10.36
C PRO A 128 -6.31 -11.43 -9.18
N GLU A 129 -5.45 -10.43 -9.33
CA GLU A 129 -4.52 -9.98 -8.28
C GLU A 129 -5.11 -8.91 -7.38
N ALA A 130 -6.29 -8.36 -7.67
CA ALA A 130 -6.94 -7.34 -6.85
C ALA A 130 -6.96 -7.68 -5.34
N PRO A 131 -7.23 -8.93 -4.90
CA PRO A 131 -7.14 -9.30 -3.49
C PRO A 131 -5.74 -9.15 -2.87
N SER A 132 -4.69 -9.14 -3.69
CA SER A 132 -3.31 -9.03 -3.22
C SER A 132 -2.81 -7.61 -3.06
N LEU A 133 -3.64 -6.62 -3.39
CA LEU A 133 -3.26 -5.21 -3.32
C LEU A 133 -2.95 -4.82 -1.86
N VAL A 134 -1.82 -4.18 -1.67
CA VAL A 134 -1.50 -3.46 -0.44
C VAL A 134 -1.20 -2.02 -0.81
N VAL A 135 -1.93 -1.08 -0.21
CA VAL A 135 -1.74 0.36 -0.41
C VAL A 135 -1.06 0.94 0.81
N PHE A 136 0.05 1.66 0.59
CA PHE A 136 0.78 2.36 1.63
C PHE A 136 0.52 3.86 1.50
N TRP A 137 -0.05 4.44 2.56
CA TRP A 137 -0.45 5.84 2.61
C TRP A 137 0.66 6.70 3.22
N ASN A 138 0.69 7.97 2.81
CA ASN A 138 1.63 8.95 3.34
C ASN A 138 3.10 8.46 3.28
N TYR A 139 3.42 7.64 2.26
CA TYR A 139 4.77 7.14 2.02
C TYR A 139 5.59 8.22 1.30
N TYR A 140 6.17 9.13 2.06
CA TYR A 140 7.01 10.20 1.56
C TYR A 140 8.16 10.49 2.53
N ASN A 141 9.17 11.21 2.04
CA ASN A 141 10.31 11.56 2.87
C ASN A 141 9.95 12.56 3.98
N SER A 142 10.63 12.49 5.11
CA SER A 142 10.46 13.45 6.21
C SER A 142 11.01 14.85 5.86
N THR A 143 11.91 14.96 4.87
CA THR A 143 12.55 16.21 4.45
C THR A 143 12.64 16.30 2.94
N CYS A 144 12.55 17.52 2.41
CA CYS A 144 12.79 17.80 1.00
C CYS A 144 14.25 17.50 0.63
N ARG A 145 14.49 16.57 -0.27
CA ARG A 145 15.83 16.21 -0.75
C ARG A 145 16.28 17.19 -1.84
N PRO A 146 17.57 17.57 -1.89
CA PRO A 146 18.08 18.46 -2.93
C PRO A 146 18.01 17.81 -4.30
N GLN A 147 17.54 18.56 -5.30
CA GLN A 147 17.53 18.13 -6.70
C GLN A 147 18.94 18.08 -7.31
N GLY A 148 19.14 17.16 -8.26
CA GLY A 148 20.34 17.14 -9.10
C GLY A 148 21.60 16.54 -8.46
N GLY A 149 21.52 15.98 -7.29
CA GLY A 149 22.56 15.13 -6.72
C GLY A 149 22.62 13.78 -7.43
N GLY A 150 23.78 13.29 -7.81
CA GLY A 150 23.96 12.10 -8.66
C GLY A 150 23.25 10.82 -8.20
N ASN A 151 22.98 10.64 -6.92
CA ASN A 151 22.06 9.65 -6.36
C ASN A 151 21.29 10.34 -5.23
N SER A 152 19.96 10.38 -5.35
CA SER A 152 19.13 10.81 -4.22
C SER A 152 19.40 9.91 -3.02
N PRO A 153 19.58 10.47 -1.80
CA PRO A 153 19.66 9.63 -0.62
C PRO A 153 18.43 8.72 -0.51
N PRO A 154 18.54 7.52 0.08
CA PRO A 154 17.39 6.67 0.33
C PRO A 154 16.28 7.45 1.03
N GLY A 155 15.03 7.21 0.64
CA GLY A 155 13.87 7.76 1.33
C GLY A 155 13.71 7.15 2.72
N ASP A 156 13.06 7.88 3.60
CA ASP A 156 12.71 7.46 4.96
C ASP A 156 11.19 7.32 5.16
N GLY A 157 10.45 7.09 4.06
CA GLY A 157 9.01 6.87 4.08
C GLY A 157 8.60 5.72 4.98
N SER A 158 7.46 5.87 5.65
CA SER A 158 6.91 4.86 6.56
C SER A 158 5.89 3.97 5.86
N LEU A 159 5.95 2.67 6.12
CA LEU A 159 4.97 1.68 5.66
C LEU A 159 3.92 1.34 6.73
N SER A 160 3.82 2.13 7.80
CA SER A 160 2.94 1.85 8.94
C SER A 160 1.46 2.14 8.68
N GLN A 161 1.14 2.97 7.70
CA GLN A 161 -0.22 3.31 7.31
C GLN A 161 -0.56 2.59 6.01
N PHE A 162 -1.41 1.58 6.09
CA PHE A 162 -1.73 0.74 4.94
C PHE A 162 -3.17 0.21 5.00
N ASN A 163 -3.69 -0.15 3.84
CA ASN A 163 -4.84 -1.02 3.64
C ASN A 163 -4.41 -2.24 2.85
N THR A 164 -5.06 -3.36 3.06
CA THR A 164 -4.79 -4.63 2.37
C THR A 164 -6.06 -5.15 1.72
N GLY A 165 -5.93 -5.69 0.52
CA GLY A 165 -7.04 -6.27 -0.20
C GLY A 165 -7.86 -5.25 -1.00
N SER A 166 -8.45 -5.71 -2.07
CA SER A 166 -9.37 -4.92 -2.88
C SER A 166 -10.23 -5.80 -3.77
N ILE A 167 -11.29 -5.20 -4.29
CA ILE A 167 -12.24 -5.81 -5.21
C ILE A 167 -12.08 -5.12 -6.58
N PHE A 168 -11.84 -5.88 -7.62
CA PHE A 168 -11.81 -5.38 -8.99
C PHE A 168 -13.13 -4.70 -9.38
N ARG A 169 -13.06 -3.55 -10.05
CA ARG A 169 -14.23 -2.81 -10.52
C ARG A 169 -14.25 -2.59 -12.03
N ALA A 170 -13.15 -2.11 -12.60
CA ALA A 170 -13.06 -1.85 -14.03
C ALA A 170 -11.60 -1.74 -14.49
N GLU A 171 -11.37 -2.01 -15.75
CA GLU A 171 -10.08 -1.80 -16.40
C GLU A 171 -10.24 -1.35 -17.84
N SER A 172 -9.18 -0.79 -18.40
CA SER A 172 -9.08 -0.49 -19.82
C SER A 172 -7.61 -0.51 -20.24
N THR A 173 -7.17 -1.62 -20.78
CA THR A 173 -5.80 -1.78 -21.28
C THR A 173 -5.38 -0.72 -22.32
N PRO A 174 -6.25 -0.31 -23.28
CA PRO A 174 -5.88 0.74 -24.23
C PRO A 174 -5.59 2.12 -23.61
N SER A 175 -6.19 2.42 -22.46
CA SER A 175 -5.98 3.68 -21.72
C SER A 175 -5.12 3.50 -20.48
N ASP A 176 -4.61 2.30 -20.24
CA ASP A 176 -3.79 1.95 -19.08
C ASP A 176 -4.47 2.32 -17.76
N PHE A 177 -5.76 2.00 -17.64
CA PHE A 177 -6.62 2.36 -16.51
C PHE A 177 -7.06 1.11 -15.75
N HIS A 178 -6.94 1.12 -14.43
CA HIS A 178 -7.44 0.08 -13.54
C HIS A 178 -8.09 0.70 -12.31
N LEU A 179 -9.29 0.27 -11.98
CA LEU A 179 -10.07 0.71 -10.83
C LEU A 179 -10.39 -0.47 -9.92
N VAL A 180 -10.05 -0.31 -8.67
CA VAL A 180 -10.45 -1.20 -7.60
C VAL A 180 -11.22 -0.44 -6.52
N GLU A 181 -11.88 -1.16 -5.66
CA GLU A 181 -12.42 -0.66 -4.40
C GLU A 181 -11.70 -1.41 -3.27
N LEU A 182 -11.07 -0.65 -2.37
CA LEU A 182 -10.43 -1.26 -1.20
C LEU A 182 -11.51 -1.93 -0.35
N ASP A 183 -11.23 -3.09 0.18
CA ASP A 183 -12.17 -3.85 1.01
C ASP A 183 -12.12 -3.42 2.47
N ASP A 184 -10.98 -2.95 2.94
CA ASP A 184 -10.81 -2.35 4.25
C ASP A 184 -11.29 -0.88 4.31
N PRO A 185 -11.92 -0.42 5.41
CA PRO A 185 -12.30 0.98 5.59
C PRO A 185 -11.05 1.87 5.73
N LEU A 186 -11.15 3.09 5.19
CA LEU A 186 -10.13 4.12 5.36
C LEU A 186 -10.13 4.61 6.81
N LEU A 187 -9.01 4.45 7.52
CA LEU A 187 -8.91 4.90 8.90
C LEU A 187 -8.81 6.43 8.97
N PRO A 188 -9.64 7.11 9.79
CA PRO A 188 -9.57 8.57 9.94
C PRO A 188 -8.19 9.07 10.39
N ALA A 189 -7.43 8.25 11.12
CA ALA A 189 -6.07 8.57 11.56
C ALA A 189 -5.07 8.75 10.42
N PHE A 190 -5.35 8.22 9.22
CA PHE A 190 -4.50 8.39 8.04
C PHE A 190 -4.68 9.76 7.37
N ASN A 191 -5.77 10.47 7.71
CA ASN A 191 -6.09 11.80 7.17
C ASN A 191 -6.08 11.85 5.63
N LEU A 192 -6.68 10.85 4.99
CA LEU A 192 -6.69 10.70 3.55
C LEU A 192 -7.69 11.66 2.89
N TYR A 193 -7.48 11.90 1.60
CA TYR A 193 -8.32 12.74 0.77
C TYR A 193 -8.84 11.94 -0.43
N LEU A 194 -10.12 12.08 -0.74
CA LEU A 194 -10.71 11.47 -1.93
C LEU A 194 -10.62 12.48 -3.08
N GLY A 195 -9.77 12.18 -4.06
CA GLY A 195 -9.58 13.03 -5.23
C GLY A 195 -10.86 13.18 -6.06
N GLY A 196 -11.04 14.35 -6.65
CA GLY A 196 -12.08 14.57 -7.65
C GLY A 196 -11.64 14.11 -9.03
N TRP A 197 -12.59 14.13 -9.97
CA TRP A 197 -12.33 13.92 -11.41
C TRP A 197 -13.14 14.92 -12.23
N ASP A 198 -12.72 15.16 -13.48
CA ASP A 198 -13.41 15.96 -14.50
C ASP A 198 -13.99 15.06 -15.60
#